data_7c1653bd7309115df3ea0efd11c463ce
#
_entry.id   7c1653bd7309115df3ea0efd11c463ce
#
_cell.length_a   1.000
_cell.length_b   1.000
_cell.length_c   1.000
_cell.angle_alpha   90.00
_cell.angle_beta   90.00
_cell.angle_gamma   90.00
#
_symmetry.space_group_name_H-M   'P 1'
#
loop_
_entity.id
_entity.type
_entity.pdbx_description
1 polymer ?
#
loop_
_entity_poly.entity_id
_entity_poly.type
_entity_poly.pdbx_seq_one_letter_code
_entity_poly.pdbx_strand_id
1 'polypeptide(L)'
;MKEKEKKIISFPTIKQIETELKRYRRQKAYNKALADTIYVLTMVAAIAVLIATLVLPVVQIEGTSMEPTLVNGDIVLLTKTTNFERGELCGFSRNNKLLIKRVIDKSGDWIEIDTDGTVYLNGTKLEEEYAVQLSMGECDLEFPFQVPQEQYFVLGDMRESSIDSRN
;
A
#
# COMPACT_ATOMS: atom_id res chain seq x y z
N MET A 1 76.67 34.22 1.03
CA MET A 1 76.42 33.45 -0.22
C MET A 1 75.83 32.15 0.22
N LYS A 2 74.52 31.89 0.00
CA LYS A 2 73.87 30.62 0.26
C LYS A 2 73.97 29.77 -0.99
N GLU A 3 74.70 28.67 -0.86
CA GLU A 3 74.89 27.64 -1.88
C GLU A 3 73.54 26.93 -2.08
N LYS A 4 72.96 26.98 -3.29
CA LYS A 4 71.73 26.24 -3.64
C LYS A 4 72.12 24.78 -3.83
N GLU A 5 71.75 23.92 -2.89
CA GLU A 5 71.81 22.46 -3.07
C GLU A 5 71.06 22.06 -4.35
N LYS A 6 71.75 21.54 -5.31
CA LYS A 6 71.20 20.90 -6.51
C LYS A 6 70.50 19.59 -6.10
N LYS A 7 69.20 19.62 -6.09
CA LYS A 7 68.36 18.44 -5.90
C LYS A 7 68.63 17.43 -7.01
N ILE A 8 69.38 16.41 -6.71
CA ILE A 8 69.68 15.32 -7.66
C ILE A 8 68.36 14.58 -7.95
N ILE A 9 67.82 14.72 -9.15
CA ILE A 9 66.62 14.04 -9.60
C ILE A 9 67.06 12.57 -9.90
N SER A 10 66.80 11.65 -9.02
CA SER A 10 67.03 10.21 -9.27
C SER A 10 65.85 9.67 -10.10
N PHE A 11 66.11 9.17 -11.28
CA PHE A 11 65.09 8.51 -12.11
C PHE A 11 64.71 7.14 -11.49
N PRO A 12 63.41 6.80 -11.48
CA PRO A 12 62.93 5.56 -10.89
C PRO A 12 63.45 4.36 -11.73
N THR A 13 63.80 3.27 -11.08
CA THR A 13 64.18 2.02 -11.70
C THR A 13 62.99 1.36 -12.42
N ILE A 14 63.22 0.66 -13.52
CA ILE A 14 62.18 -0.08 -14.27
C ILE A 14 61.29 -0.91 -13.34
N LYS A 15 61.89 -1.61 -12.35
CA LYS A 15 61.17 -2.42 -11.34
C LYS A 15 60.25 -1.61 -10.47
N GLN A 16 60.58 -0.37 -10.16
CA GLN A 16 59.71 0.55 -9.37
C GLN A 16 58.54 1.01 -10.21
N ILE A 17 58.75 1.31 -11.47
CA ILE A 17 57.69 1.72 -12.41
C ILE A 17 56.70 0.57 -12.62
N GLU A 18 57.17 -0.67 -12.82
CA GLU A 18 56.30 -1.83 -12.95
C GLU A 18 55.46 -2.10 -11.69
N THR A 19 56.04 -1.93 -10.52
CA THR A 19 55.34 -2.10 -9.25
C THR A 19 54.24 -1.06 -9.08
N GLU A 20 54.52 0.21 -9.32
CA GLU A 20 53.52 1.28 -9.25
C GLU A 20 52.46 1.14 -10.33
N LEU A 21 52.80 0.72 -11.56
CA LEU A 21 51.84 0.45 -12.64
C LEU A 21 50.89 -0.69 -12.22
N LYS A 22 51.42 -1.74 -11.62
CA LYS A 22 50.62 -2.90 -11.13
C LYS A 22 49.68 -2.47 -9.99
N ARG A 23 50.18 -1.62 -9.08
CA ARG A 23 49.37 -1.03 -8.00
C ARG A 23 48.23 -0.16 -8.54
N TYR A 24 48.55 0.73 -9.47
CA TYR A 24 47.54 1.61 -10.12
C TYR A 24 46.47 0.81 -10.85
N ARG A 25 46.84 -0.20 -11.64
CA ARG A 25 45.90 -1.08 -12.34
C ARG A 25 45.00 -1.82 -11.37
N ARG A 26 45.54 -2.34 -10.26
CA ARG A 26 44.78 -3.02 -9.22
C ARG A 26 43.77 -2.08 -8.54
N GLN A 27 44.20 -0.86 -8.22
CA GLN A 27 43.33 0.15 -7.61
C GLN A 27 42.21 0.59 -8.57
N LYS A 28 42.53 0.78 -9.84
CA LYS A 28 41.54 1.13 -10.88
C LYS A 28 40.51 -0.02 -11.08
N ALA A 29 40.98 -1.26 -11.11
CA ALA A 29 40.09 -2.42 -11.22
C ALA A 29 39.18 -2.55 -9.99
N TYR A 30 39.73 -2.35 -8.80
CA TYR A 30 38.94 -2.35 -7.55
C TYR A 30 37.88 -1.25 -7.53
N ASN A 31 38.26 -0.02 -7.86
CA ASN A 31 37.31 1.11 -7.90
C ASN A 31 36.21 0.89 -8.93
N LYS A 32 36.56 0.30 -10.09
CA LYS A 32 35.56 -0.04 -11.11
C LYS A 32 34.60 -1.12 -10.60
N ALA A 33 35.12 -2.20 -10.01
CA ALA A 33 34.27 -3.26 -9.46
C ALA A 33 33.35 -2.74 -8.34
N LEU A 34 33.86 -1.84 -7.48
CA LEU A 34 33.07 -1.18 -6.44
C LEU A 34 31.94 -0.32 -7.04
N ALA A 35 32.25 0.48 -8.04
CA ALA A 35 31.26 1.31 -8.75
C ALA A 35 30.18 0.45 -9.42
N ASP A 36 30.58 -0.62 -10.10
CA ASP A 36 29.65 -1.55 -10.76
C ASP A 36 28.74 -2.23 -9.73
N THR A 37 29.27 -2.64 -8.57
CA THR A 37 28.48 -3.23 -7.49
C THR A 37 27.49 -2.24 -6.90
N ILE A 38 27.93 -1.01 -6.63
CA ILE A 38 27.03 0.06 -6.09
C ILE A 38 25.92 0.34 -7.11
N TYR A 39 26.24 0.43 -8.39
CA TYR A 39 25.25 0.66 -9.44
C TYR A 39 24.17 -0.44 -9.47
N VAL A 40 24.58 -1.71 -9.44
CA VAL A 40 23.65 -2.85 -9.43
C VAL A 40 22.78 -2.83 -8.19
N LEU A 41 23.35 -2.59 -7.00
CA LEU A 41 22.59 -2.51 -5.75
C LEU A 41 21.57 -1.36 -5.77
N THR A 42 21.98 -0.19 -6.30
CA THR A 42 21.08 0.97 -6.42
C THR A 42 19.94 0.68 -7.38
N MET A 43 20.23 0.02 -8.50
CA MET A 43 19.21 -0.36 -9.48
C MET A 43 18.20 -1.35 -8.90
N VAL A 44 18.66 -2.37 -8.20
CA VAL A 44 17.80 -3.37 -7.55
C VAL A 44 16.93 -2.70 -6.48
N ALA A 45 17.52 -1.83 -5.64
CA ALA A 45 16.77 -1.09 -4.63
C ALA A 45 15.70 -0.18 -5.25
N ALA A 46 16.01 0.54 -6.33
CA ALA A 46 15.06 1.38 -7.04
C ALA A 46 13.88 0.58 -7.61
N ILE A 47 14.16 -0.56 -8.23
CA ILE A 47 13.13 -1.46 -8.77
C ILE A 47 12.25 -2.01 -7.62
N ALA A 48 12.84 -2.42 -6.51
CA ALA A 48 12.11 -2.93 -5.34
C ALA A 48 11.16 -1.88 -4.75
N VAL A 49 11.63 -0.62 -4.60
CA VAL A 49 10.79 0.49 -4.14
C VAL A 49 9.65 0.76 -5.13
N LEU A 50 9.93 0.74 -6.42
CA LEU A 50 8.94 0.99 -7.47
C LEU A 50 7.85 -0.09 -7.47
N ILE A 51 8.22 -1.36 -7.33
CA ILE A 51 7.26 -2.46 -7.19
C ILE A 51 6.44 -2.28 -5.91
N ALA A 52 7.08 -2.02 -4.77
CA ALA A 52 6.38 -1.84 -3.50
C ALA A 52 5.34 -0.73 -3.56
N THR A 53 5.68 0.43 -4.12
CA THR A 53 4.75 1.59 -4.20
C THR A 53 3.63 1.41 -5.21
N LEU A 54 3.84 0.66 -6.29
CA LEU A 54 2.82 0.44 -7.33
C LEU A 54 1.88 -0.72 -7.03
N VAL A 55 2.36 -1.75 -6.35
CA VAL A 55 1.62 -3.00 -6.13
C VAL A 55 0.90 -3.02 -4.79
N LEU A 56 1.48 -2.39 -3.76
CA LEU A 56 1.00 -2.44 -2.39
C LEU A 56 0.76 -1.03 -1.84
N PRO A 57 -0.35 -0.36 -2.21
CA PRO A 57 -0.67 0.94 -1.64
C PRO A 57 -0.94 0.81 -0.13
N VAL A 58 -0.20 1.58 0.65
CA VAL A 58 -0.36 1.71 2.10
C VAL A 58 -1.26 2.91 2.35
N VAL A 59 -2.28 2.74 3.19
CA VAL A 59 -3.26 3.78 3.52
C VAL A 59 -3.40 3.87 5.02
N GLN A 60 -3.49 5.10 5.54
CA GLN A 60 -3.85 5.35 6.92
C GLN A 60 -5.36 5.55 7.02
N ILE A 61 -5.98 4.89 8.01
CA ILE A 61 -7.42 5.00 8.28
C ILE A 61 -7.73 6.34 8.92
N GLU A 62 -8.67 7.06 8.36
CA GLU A 62 -9.22 8.28 8.91
C GLU A 62 -10.73 8.09 9.17
N GLY A 63 -11.16 8.38 10.41
CA GLY A 63 -12.55 8.25 10.86
C GLY A 63 -12.82 6.95 11.61
N THR A 64 -14.09 6.82 12.03
CA THR A 64 -14.56 5.77 12.97
C THR A 64 -15.54 4.79 12.33
N SER A 65 -15.88 4.96 11.07
CA SER A 65 -16.95 4.18 10.39
C SER A 65 -16.71 2.68 10.30
N MET A 66 -15.49 2.22 10.54
CA MET A 66 -15.10 0.81 10.55
C MET A 66 -14.72 0.29 11.94
N GLU A 67 -14.93 1.08 12.98
CA GLU A 67 -14.74 0.61 14.36
C GLU A 67 -15.76 -0.50 14.70
N PRO A 68 -15.32 -1.51 15.45
CA PRO A 68 -14.01 -1.70 16.07
C PRO A 68 -12.98 -2.41 15.19
N THR A 69 -13.35 -2.83 13.99
CA THR A 69 -12.48 -3.64 13.09
C THR A 69 -11.24 -2.86 12.66
N LEU A 70 -11.40 -1.59 12.29
CA LEU A 70 -10.32 -0.66 11.99
C LEU A 70 -10.51 0.62 12.79
N VAL A 71 -9.45 1.03 13.47
CA VAL A 71 -9.47 2.23 14.33
C VAL A 71 -8.77 3.38 13.61
N ASN A 72 -9.22 4.60 13.92
CA ASN A 72 -8.60 5.81 13.39
C ASN A 72 -7.10 5.86 13.67
N GLY A 73 -6.30 6.04 12.63
CA GLY A 73 -4.83 6.03 12.67
C GLY A 73 -4.19 4.71 12.28
N ASP A 74 -4.95 3.62 12.14
CA ASP A 74 -4.43 2.33 11.67
C ASP A 74 -3.81 2.44 10.28
N ILE A 75 -2.77 1.66 10.05
CA ILE A 75 -2.11 1.57 8.74
C ILE A 75 -2.48 0.24 8.11
N VAL A 76 -3.15 0.29 6.97
CA VAL A 76 -3.59 -0.90 6.22
C VAL A 76 -2.89 -0.99 4.88
N LEU A 77 -2.65 -2.22 4.45
CA LEU A 77 -2.10 -2.54 3.15
C LEU A 77 -3.24 -3.00 2.25
N LEU A 78 -3.46 -2.31 1.14
CA LEU A 78 -4.49 -2.67 0.19
C LEU A 78 -3.91 -3.55 -0.92
N THR A 79 -4.65 -4.57 -1.32
CA THR A 79 -4.38 -5.36 -2.53
C THR A 79 -5.31 -4.92 -3.65
N LYS A 80 -4.79 -4.78 -4.86
CA LYS A 80 -5.62 -4.45 -6.02
C LYS A 80 -6.39 -5.71 -6.46
N THR A 81 -7.68 -5.73 -6.15
CA THR A 81 -8.62 -6.75 -6.63
C THR A 81 -9.94 -6.10 -6.99
N THR A 82 -10.70 -6.74 -7.85
CA THR A 82 -12.08 -6.37 -8.20
C THR A 82 -13.08 -7.45 -7.79
N ASN A 83 -12.59 -8.56 -7.26
CA ASN A 83 -13.42 -9.66 -6.80
C ASN A 83 -13.31 -9.77 -5.28
N PHE A 84 -14.44 -9.56 -4.61
CA PHE A 84 -14.57 -9.61 -3.16
C PHE A 84 -15.58 -10.67 -2.76
N GLU A 85 -15.31 -11.28 -1.62
CA GLU A 85 -16.27 -12.16 -0.96
C GLU A 85 -17.04 -11.41 0.14
N ARG A 86 -18.19 -11.98 0.53
CA ARG A 86 -19.00 -11.45 1.64
C ARG A 86 -18.17 -11.41 2.92
N GLY A 87 -18.24 -10.28 3.63
CA GLY A 87 -17.51 -10.04 4.87
C GLY A 87 -16.11 -9.45 4.68
N GLU A 88 -15.56 -9.45 3.46
CA GLU A 88 -14.25 -8.82 3.19
C GLU A 88 -14.32 -7.29 3.25
N LEU A 89 -13.18 -6.67 3.58
CA LEU A 89 -13.04 -5.22 3.54
C LEU A 89 -12.62 -4.79 2.14
N CYS A 90 -13.33 -3.83 1.57
CA CYS A 90 -13.00 -3.25 0.28
C CYS A 90 -12.71 -1.74 0.40
N GLY A 91 -11.72 -1.29 -0.36
CA GLY A 91 -11.38 0.12 -0.51
C GLY A 91 -11.82 0.64 -1.88
N PHE A 92 -12.59 1.71 -1.92
CA PHE A 92 -13.04 2.33 -3.16
C PHE A 92 -13.01 3.86 -3.09
N SER A 93 -12.92 4.50 -4.24
CA SER A 93 -12.88 5.96 -4.33
C SER A 93 -14.28 6.52 -4.54
N ARG A 94 -14.70 7.45 -3.68
CA ARG A 94 -15.95 8.23 -3.82
C ARG A 94 -15.65 9.69 -3.52
N ASN A 95 -16.05 10.60 -4.42
CA ASN A 95 -15.83 12.04 -4.26
C ASN A 95 -14.38 12.42 -3.93
N ASN A 96 -13.41 11.81 -4.62
CA ASN A 96 -11.97 12.02 -4.41
C ASN A 96 -11.45 11.58 -3.01
N LYS A 97 -12.24 10.81 -2.25
CA LYS A 97 -11.83 10.21 -0.99
C LYS A 97 -11.80 8.69 -1.12
N LEU A 98 -10.79 8.08 -0.54
CA LEU A 98 -10.72 6.63 -0.41
C LEU A 98 -11.54 6.22 0.81
N LEU A 99 -12.57 5.42 0.60
CA LEU A 99 -13.42 4.86 1.64
C LEU A 99 -13.09 3.38 1.81
N ILE A 100 -13.10 2.90 3.04
CA ILE A 100 -13.01 1.47 3.35
C ILE A 100 -14.31 1.05 4.00
N LYS A 101 -14.92 -0.01 3.48
CA LYS A 101 -16.19 -0.57 3.93
C LYS A 101 -16.15 -2.09 3.87
N ARG A 102 -17.13 -2.73 4.50
CA ARG A 102 -17.31 -4.16 4.45
C ARG A 102 -18.29 -4.55 3.37
N VAL A 103 -17.93 -5.54 2.58
CA VAL A 103 -18.82 -6.13 1.58
C VAL A 103 -19.88 -6.97 2.30
N ILE A 104 -21.13 -6.55 2.15
CA ILE A 104 -22.29 -7.25 2.71
C ILE A 104 -22.81 -8.25 1.71
N ASP A 105 -22.96 -7.80 0.46
CA ASP A 105 -23.45 -8.67 -0.58
C ASP A 105 -22.99 -8.25 -1.98
N LYS A 106 -23.27 -9.08 -2.94
CA LYS A 106 -22.84 -8.93 -4.34
C LYS A 106 -24.01 -8.94 -5.32
N SER A 107 -23.68 -8.67 -6.56
CA SER A 107 -24.58 -8.58 -7.69
C SER A 107 -25.69 -9.65 -7.70
N GLY A 108 -26.92 -9.19 -7.82
CA GLY A 108 -28.13 -10.01 -8.01
C GLY A 108 -28.88 -10.37 -6.74
N ASP A 109 -28.27 -10.24 -5.58
CA ASP A 109 -28.91 -10.54 -4.30
C ASP A 109 -29.85 -9.42 -3.83
N TRP A 110 -30.83 -9.78 -3.01
CA TRP A 110 -31.75 -8.85 -2.40
C TRP A 110 -31.35 -8.55 -0.96
N ILE A 111 -31.26 -7.25 -0.68
CA ILE A 111 -30.95 -6.76 0.66
C ILE A 111 -32.17 -6.06 1.23
N GLU A 112 -32.43 -6.31 2.48
CA GLU A 112 -33.40 -5.60 3.30
C GLU A 112 -32.75 -5.20 4.62
N ILE A 113 -32.99 -3.98 5.06
CA ILE A 113 -32.51 -3.48 6.36
C ILE A 113 -33.72 -3.00 7.13
N ASP A 114 -33.96 -3.60 8.28
CA ASP A 114 -35.04 -3.24 9.18
C ASP A 114 -34.77 -1.90 9.88
N THR A 115 -35.79 -1.33 10.47
CA THR A 115 -35.71 -0.05 11.21
C THR A 115 -34.76 -0.11 12.42
N ASP A 116 -34.50 -1.28 12.95
CA ASP A 116 -33.51 -1.52 14.01
C ASP A 116 -32.08 -1.71 13.47
N GLY A 117 -31.92 -1.72 12.12
CA GLY A 117 -30.65 -1.92 11.45
C GLY A 117 -30.25 -3.38 11.18
N THR A 118 -31.13 -4.32 11.47
CA THR A 118 -30.92 -5.76 11.13
C THR A 118 -30.92 -5.93 9.63
N VAL A 119 -29.89 -6.59 9.12
CA VAL A 119 -29.72 -6.87 7.68
C VAL A 119 -30.21 -8.24 7.33
N TYR A 120 -30.98 -8.34 6.25
CA TYR A 120 -31.44 -9.60 5.67
C TYR A 120 -30.93 -9.72 4.23
N LEU A 121 -30.47 -10.90 3.87
CA LEU A 121 -30.01 -11.24 2.55
C LEU A 121 -30.92 -12.34 1.98
N ASN A 122 -31.56 -12.04 0.87
CA ASN A 122 -32.54 -12.97 0.24
C ASN A 122 -33.57 -13.51 1.27
N GLY A 123 -34.02 -12.65 2.21
CA GLY A 123 -34.96 -12.99 3.27
C GLY A 123 -34.37 -13.76 4.47
N THR A 124 -33.04 -14.00 4.48
CA THR A 124 -32.36 -14.66 5.62
C THR A 124 -31.58 -13.62 6.41
N LYS A 125 -31.78 -13.58 7.72
CA LYS A 125 -31.04 -12.68 8.63
C LYS A 125 -29.54 -12.93 8.54
N LEU A 126 -28.77 -11.84 8.36
CA LEU A 126 -27.32 -11.89 8.39
C LEU A 126 -26.82 -11.78 9.85
N GLU A 127 -25.94 -12.70 10.24
CA GLU A 127 -25.23 -12.64 11.52
C GLU A 127 -23.98 -11.75 11.35
N GLU A 128 -23.92 -10.67 12.12
CA GLU A 128 -22.93 -9.60 11.96
C GLU A 128 -22.16 -9.34 13.25
N GLU A 129 -21.29 -10.28 13.64
CA GLU A 129 -20.49 -10.17 14.88
C GLU A 129 -19.56 -8.95 14.91
N TYR A 130 -19.24 -8.39 13.73
CA TYR A 130 -18.39 -7.20 13.57
C TYR A 130 -19.12 -5.88 13.80
N ALA A 131 -20.45 -5.87 13.71
CA ALA A 131 -21.25 -4.67 13.91
C ALA A 131 -21.63 -4.54 15.39
N VAL A 132 -21.02 -3.56 16.07
CA VAL A 132 -21.24 -3.37 17.52
C VAL A 132 -22.63 -2.83 17.82
N GLN A 133 -23.14 -1.97 16.97
CA GLN A 133 -24.45 -1.34 17.12
C GLN A 133 -25.16 -1.34 15.76
N LEU A 134 -26.25 -2.09 15.70
CA LEU A 134 -27.14 -2.06 14.54
C LEU A 134 -27.90 -0.76 14.51
N SER A 135 -28.01 -0.13 13.36
CA SER A 135 -28.76 1.08 13.12
C SER A 135 -29.07 1.21 11.64
N MET A 136 -30.25 1.66 11.29
CA MET A 136 -30.57 2.03 9.91
C MET A 136 -29.68 3.19 9.43
N GLY A 137 -29.32 4.11 10.34
CA GLY A 137 -28.56 5.31 10.01
C GLY A 137 -29.29 6.22 9.03
N GLU A 138 -28.53 7.10 8.34
CA GLU A 138 -29.04 7.82 7.19
C GLU A 138 -29.15 6.88 6.00
N CYS A 139 -30.30 6.83 5.36
CA CYS A 139 -30.56 5.93 4.26
C CYS A 139 -31.48 6.57 3.23
N ASP A 140 -30.98 6.66 1.98
CA ASP A 140 -31.70 7.19 0.84
C ASP A 140 -32.34 6.08 -0.02
N LEU A 141 -32.10 4.81 0.33
CA LEU A 141 -32.61 3.65 -0.41
C LEU A 141 -33.95 3.18 0.12
N GLU A 142 -34.80 2.72 -0.78
CA GLU A 142 -35.99 1.94 -0.46
C GLU A 142 -35.67 0.45 -0.41
N PHE A 143 -36.11 -0.25 0.61
CA PHE A 143 -35.94 -1.70 0.75
C PHE A 143 -37.25 -2.45 0.45
N PRO A 144 -37.20 -3.71 -0.07
CA PRO A 144 -35.98 -4.46 -0.40
C PRO A 144 -35.26 -3.93 -1.66
N PHE A 145 -33.94 -3.87 -1.60
CA PHE A 145 -33.08 -3.37 -2.68
C PHE A 145 -32.31 -4.51 -3.35
N GLN A 146 -32.36 -4.61 -4.69
CA GLN A 146 -31.56 -5.60 -5.42
C GLN A 146 -30.21 -4.98 -5.83
N VAL A 147 -29.12 -5.65 -5.47
CA VAL A 147 -27.77 -5.19 -5.85
C VAL A 147 -27.61 -5.27 -7.38
N PRO A 148 -27.30 -4.14 -8.05
CA PRO A 148 -27.13 -4.14 -9.51
C PRO A 148 -25.98 -5.03 -9.96
N GLN A 149 -26.00 -5.40 -11.26
CA GLN A 149 -24.93 -6.22 -11.83
C GLN A 149 -23.56 -5.53 -11.70
N GLU A 150 -22.53 -6.33 -11.44
CA GLU A 150 -21.15 -5.88 -11.29
C GLU A 150 -20.93 -4.89 -10.12
N GLN A 151 -21.85 -4.81 -9.17
CA GLN A 151 -21.73 -3.97 -7.99
C GLN A 151 -21.73 -4.80 -6.71
N TYR A 152 -21.23 -4.17 -5.64
CA TYR A 152 -21.24 -4.71 -4.30
C TYR A 152 -22.03 -3.77 -3.40
N PHE A 153 -22.80 -4.33 -2.48
CA PHE A 153 -23.39 -3.58 -1.40
C PHE A 153 -22.46 -3.58 -0.20
N VAL A 154 -22.10 -2.40 0.28
CA VAL A 154 -21.10 -2.26 1.33
C VAL A 154 -21.63 -1.41 2.48
N LEU A 155 -21.29 -1.79 3.71
CA LEU A 155 -21.64 -1.05 4.91
C LEU A 155 -20.41 -0.78 5.78
N GLY A 156 -20.47 0.27 6.59
CA GLY A 156 -19.55 0.45 7.69
C GLY A 156 -19.88 -0.45 8.87
N ASP A 157 -18.89 -0.82 9.67
CA ASP A 157 -19.12 -1.59 10.89
C ASP A 157 -19.79 -0.73 11.97
N MET A 158 -19.48 0.57 12.01
CA MET A 158 -20.20 1.58 12.80
C MET A 158 -21.38 2.14 11.98
N ARG A 159 -22.54 1.52 12.09
CA ARG A 159 -23.72 1.78 11.25
C ARG A 159 -24.26 3.19 11.30
N GLU A 160 -24.25 3.83 12.47
CA GLU A 160 -24.89 5.13 12.69
C GLU A 160 -24.20 6.27 11.94
N SER A 161 -22.85 6.24 11.86
CA SER A 161 -22.03 7.33 11.31
C SER A 161 -21.35 7.02 9.98
N SER A 162 -21.76 5.94 9.31
CA SER A 162 -21.11 5.48 8.07
C SER A 162 -21.78 6.05 6.84
N ILE A 163 -20.99 6.65 5.96
CA ILE A 163 -21.36 6.92 4.58
C ILE A 163 -21.00 5.69 3.76
N ASP A 164 -21.99 5.01 3.20
CA ASP A 164 -21.82 3.73 2.52
C ASP A 164 -22.86 3.53 1.40
N SER A 165 -23.26 2.28 1.10
CA SER A 165 -24.22 2.00 0.02
C SER A 165 -25.64 2.46 0.30
N ARG A 166 -25.97 2.90 1.50
CA ARG A 166 -27.29 3.42 1.87
C ARG A 166 -27.53 4.86 1.39
N ASN A 167 -26.42 5.61 1.07
CA ASN A 167 -26.45 7.05 0.72
C ASN A 167 -26.11 7.32 -0.74
#